data_18d534f954a7c0da69f8f9adf5b8c06e
#
_entry.id   18d534f954a7c0da69f8f9adf5b8c06e
#
_cell.length_a   1.000
_cell.length_b   1.000
_cell.length_c   1.000
_cell.angle_alpha   90.00
_cell.angle_beta   90.00
_cell.angle_gamma   90.00
#
_symmetry.space_group_name_H-M   'P 1'
#
loop_
_entity.id
_entity.type
_entity.pdbx_description
1 polymer ?
#
loop_
_entity_poly.entity_id
_entity_poly.type
_entity_poly.pdbx_seq_one_letter_code
_entity_poly.pdbx_strand_id
1 'polypeptide(L)'
;KINFWINNARTIALPQSILPALFAISLGAMPAGFSWWMAIVALLGIICAHLGFNLADDYFDYKVGSADKREALNGEGFRARMHKYPYITSGQATVAELRNAVIVFLAIAVVCGLVILYFRGWPIALIMAIGGVLGVSYSGGPLKLGYHGYGELVIGIMFGVLLMIGMQYAVCGVFDWNVVLLSVAVGMLVTNIVYTHSVLDIIADEKADKMTFARVLGSKKNQLGALA
;
A
#
# COMPACT_ATOMS: atom_id res chain seq x y z
N LYS A 1 -18.40 -14.06 -4.06
CA LYS A 1 -16.92 -14.07 -4.27
C LYS A 1 -16.27 -12.67 -4.07
N ILE A 2 -16.86 -11.56 -4.51
CA ILE A 2 -16.27 -10.20 -4.35
C ILE A 2 -16.07 -9.87 -2.88
N ASN A 3 -17.07 -10.02 -2.02
CA ASN A 3 -16.96 -9.75 -0.58
C ASN A 3 -15.87 -10.61 0.10
N PHE A 4 -15.67 -11.84 -0.37
CA PHE A 4 -14.58 -12.68 0.11
C PHE A 4 -13.22 -12.03 -0.14
N TRP A 5 -12.97 -11.54 -1.36
CA TRP A 5 -11.70 -10.91 -1.70
C TRP A 5 -11.52 -9.54 -1.04
N ILE A 6 -12.58 -8.74 -0.92
CA ILE A 6 -12.53 -7.46 -0.18
C ILE A 6 -12.11 -7.71 1.27
N ASN A 7 -12.72 -8.68 1.96
CA ASN A 7 -12.40 -8.97 3.36
C ASN A 7 -10.95 -9.47 3.53
N ASN A 8 -10.47 -10.30 2.59
CA ASN A 8 -9.11 -10.83 2.64
C ASN A 8 -8.03 -9.84 2.15
N ALA A 9 -8.41 -8.78 1.43
CA ALA A 9 -7.50 -7.72 0.98
C ALA A 9 -7.10 -6.71 2.06
N ARG A 10 -7.28 -7.05 3.34
CA ARG A 10 -6.89 -6.21 4.49
C ARG A 10 -7.59 -4.85 4.50
N THR A 11 -8.92 -4.83 4.40
CA THR A 11 -9.72 -3.59 4.43
C THR A 11 -9.47 -2.71 5.66
N ILE A 12 -8.99 -3.29 6.76
CA ILE A 12 -8.57 -2.56 7.97
C ILE A 12 -7.41 -1.58 7.69
N ALA A 13 -6.65 -1.77 6.62
CA ALA A 13 -5.56 -0.88 6.21
C ALA A 13 -6.04 0.29 5.33
N LEU A 14 -7.27 0.25 4.80
CA LEU A 14 -7.81 1.30 3.93
C LEU A 14 -7.75 2.73 4.50
N PRO A 15 -7.90 2.97 5.81
CA PRO A 15 -7.72 4.33 6.36
C PRO A 15 -6.39 4.98 5.98
N GLN A 16 -5.31 4.20 5.81
CA GLN A 16 -3.98 4.70 5.39
C GLN A 16 -3.98 5.32 3.98
N SER A 17 -4.92 4.96 3.12
CA SER A 17 -5.07 5.55 1.78
C SER A 17 -6.29 6.47 1.69
N ILE A 18 -7.40 6.11 2.32
CA ILE A 18 -8.64 6.89 2.24
C ILE A 18 -8.49 8.25 2.92
N LEU A 19 -7.89 8.31 4.12
CA LEU A 19 -7.74 9.59 4.82
C LEU A 19 -6.84 10.59 4.08
N PRO A 20 -5.64 10.21 3.59
CA PRO A 20 -4.84 11.08 2.74
C PRO A 20 -5.56 11.47 1.43
N ALA A 21 -6.34 10.53 0.84
CA ALA A 21 -7.10 10.82 -0.37
C ALA A 21 -8.19 11.88 -0.13
N LEU A 22 -8.97 11.74 0.94
CA LEU A 22 -10.01 12.71 1.31
C LEU A 22 -9.40 14.07 1.65
N PHE A 23 -8.26 14.07 2.34
CA PHE A 23 -7.53 15.31 2.63
C PHE A 23 -7.07 16.00 1.34
N ALA A 24 -6.48 15.25 0.39
CA ALA A 24 -6.08 15.78 -0.90
C ALA A 24 -7.27 16.28 -1.74
N ILE A 25 -8.43 15.59 -1.70
CA ILE A 25 -9.67 16.05 -2.33
C ILE A 25 -10.11 17.39 -1.74
N SER A 26 -10.07 17.55 -0.42
CA SER A 26 -10.46 18.80 0.24
C SER A 26 -9.55 19.97 -0.14
N LEU A 27 -8.24 19.74 -0.28
CA LEU A 27 -7.29 20.74 -0.78
C LEU A 27 -7.53 21.05 -2.27
N GLY A 28 -7.85 20.04 -3.07
CA GLY A 28 -8.20 20.20 -4.48
C GLY A 28 -9.54 20.89 -4.74
N ALA A 29 -10.40 21.02 -3.71
CA ALA A 29 -11.66 21.75 -3.81
C ALA A 29 -11.50 23.27 -3.71
N MET A 30 -10.34 23.77 -3.27
CA MET A 30 -10.09 25.20 -3.11
C MET A 30 -9.82 25.93 -4.44
N PRO A 31 -9.00 25.38 -5.39
CA PRO A 31 -8.79 26.00 -6.69
C PRO A 31 -9.99 25.83 -7.62
N ALA A 32 -10.04 26.71 -8.65
CA ALA A 32 -10.99 26.53 -9.75
C ALA A 32 -10.75 25.22 -10.50
N GLY A 33 -11.81 24.63 -11.07
CA GLY A 33 -11.71 23.40 -11.85
C GLY A 33 -11.95 22.10 -11.09
N PHE A 34 -12.39 22.19 -9.83
CA PHE A 34 -12.76 21.02 -9.04
C PHE A 34 -13.90 20.22 -9.67
N SER A 35 -13.79 18.90 -9.61
CA SER A 35 -14.76 17.98 -10.19
C SER A 35 -15.10 16.83 -9.25
N TRP A 36 -16.34 16.78 -8.76
CA TRP A 36 -16.84 15.72 -7.88
C TRP A 36 -16.78 14.31 -8.50
N TRP A 37 -17.11 14.20 -9.78
CA TRP A 37 -17.08 12.88 -10.42
C TRP A 37 -15.65 12.36 -10.57
N MET A 38 -14.68 13.26 -10.81
CA MET A 38 -13.26 12.90 -10.81
C MET A 38 -12.80 12.44 -9.42
N ALA A 39 -13.28 13.09 -8.36
CA ALA A 39 -12.98 12.66 -6.99
C ALA A 39 -13.49 11.24 -6.72
N ILE A 40 -14.70 10.92 -7.17
CA ILE A 40 -15.29 9.58 -7.02
C ILE A 40 -14.48 8.54 -7.80
N VAL A 41 -14.15 8.81 -9.07
CA VAL A 41 -13.37 7.89 -9.92
C VAL A 41 -11.98 7.68 -9.34
N ALA A 42 -11.30 8.76 -8.90
CA ALA A 42 -9.98 8.68 -8.31
C ALA A 42 -10.00 7.90 -6.99
N LEU A 43 -10.99 8.14 -6.13
CA LEU A 43 -11.13 7.42 -4.86
C LEU A 43 -11.40 5.93 -5.10
N LEU A 44 -12.26 5.57 -6.05
CA LEU A 44 -12.47 4.18 -6.45
C LEU A 44 -11.18 3.54 -6.95
N GLY A 45 -10.43 4.24 -7.81
CA GLY A 45 -9.14 3.78 -8.33
C GLY A 45 -8.14 3.50 -7.22
N ILE A 46 -8.00 4.42 -6.24
CA ILE A 46 -7.08 4.25 -5.09
C ILE A 46 -7.51 3.09 -4.18
N ILE A 47 -8.80 2.95 -3.89
CA ILE A 47 -9.31 1.82 -3.09
C ILE A 47 -8.97 0.49 -3.79
N CYS A 48 -9.26 0.38 -5.09
CA CYS A 48 -8.97 -0.83 -5.85
C CYS A 48 -7.46 -1.08 -5.95
N ALA A 49 -6.62 -0.05 -6.16
CA ALA A 49 -5.17 -0.18 -6.15
C ALA A 49 -4.66 -0.69 -4.80
N HIS A 50 -5.12 -0.11 -3.69
CA HIS A 50 -4.70 -0.54 -2.34
C HIS A 50 -5.07 -2.00 -2.07
N LEU A 51 -6.33 -2.39 -2.33
CA LEU A 51 -6.78 -3.77 -2.14
C LEU A 51 -6.03 -4.73 -3.07
N GLY A 52 -5.81 -4.33 -4.32
CA GLY A 52 -5.06 -5.11 -5.31
C GLY A 52 -3.61 -5.34 -4.91
N PHE A 53 -2.91 -4.31 -4.42
CA PHE A 53 -1.53 -4.45 -3.94
C PHE A 53 -1.42 -5.25 -2.64
N ASN A 54 -2.41 -5.17 -1.73
CA ASN A 54 -2.45 -6.03 -0.55
C ASN A 54 -2.59 -7.52 -0.91
N LEU A 55 -3.42 -7.84 -1.91
CA LEU A 55 -3.52 -9.20 -2.43
C LEU A 55 -2.28 -9.63 -3.21
N ALA A 56 -1.62 -8.69 -3.92
CA ALA A 56 -0.37 -8.95 -4.62
C ALA A 56 0.77 -9.25 -3.64
N ASP A 57 0.82 -8.54 -2.49
CA ASP A 57 1.75 -8.84 -1.40
C ASP A 57 1.57 -10.28 -0.90
N ASP A 58 0.33 -10.70 -0.65
CA ASP A 58 0.04 -12.09 -0.26
C ASP A 58 0.43 -13.11 -1.33
N TYR A 59 0.22 -12.78 -2.63
CA TYR A 59 0.61 -13.65 -3.74
C TYR A 59 2.12 -13.82 -3.86
N PHE A 60 2.89 -12.74 -3.74
CA PHE A 60 4.35 -12.81 -3.79
C PHE A 60 4.94 -13.47 -2.55
N ASP A 61 4.39 -13.17 -1.37
CA ASP A 61 4.81 -13.78 -0.10
C ASP A 61 4.56 -15.30 -0.09
N TYR A 62 3.46 -15.76 -0.68
CA TYR A 62 3.20 -17.19 -0.88
C TYR A 62 4.30 -17.85 -1.73
N LYS A 63 4.71 -17.20 -2.82
CA LYS A 63 5.76 -17.74 -3.71
C LYS A 63 7.13 -17.88 -3.05
N VAL A 64 7.44 -17.08 -2.03
CA VAL A 64 8.69 -17.19 -1.26
C VAL A 64 8.55 -18.07 0.00
N GLY A 65 7.38 -18.69 0.22
CA GLY A 65 7.15 -19.60 1.35
C GLY A 65 7.17 -18.92 2.72
N SER A 66 6.76 -17.65 2.79
CA SER A 66 6.85 -16.87 4.04
C SER A 66 5.86 -17.32 5.12
N ALA A 67 4.74 -17.98 4.76
CA ALA A 67 3.77 -18.48 5.72
C ALA A 67 4.30 -19.68 6.51
N ASP A 68 4.88 -20.66 5.83
CA ASP A 68 5.39 -21.88 6.48
C ASP A 68 6.45 -21.56 7.52
N LYS A 69 7.29 -20.55 7.20
CA LYS A 69 8.31 -20.04 8.12
C LYS A 69 7.74 -19.34 9.36
N ARG A 70 6.58 -18.69 9.23
CA ARG A 70 5.89 -18.01 10.35
C ARG A 70 5.04 -18.97 11.18
N GLU A 71 4.44 -20.00 10.58
CA GLU A 71 3.66 -21.00 11.31
C GLU A 71 4.49 -21.77 12.34
N ALA A 72 5.80 -21.90 12.13
CA ALA A 72 6.71 -22.48 13.11
C ALA A 72 6.75 -21.72 14.45
N LEU A 73 6.27 -20.47 14.49
CA LEU A 73 6.14 -19.65 15.70
C LEU A 73 4.81 -19.84 16.44
N ASN A 74 3.87 -20.66 15.89
CA ASN A 74 2.61 -20.95 16.54
C ASN A 74 2.88 -21.70 17.87
N GLY A 75 2.49 -21.09 18.99
CA GLY A 75 2.67 -21.63 20.33
C GLY A 75 3.65 -20.85 21.21
N GLU A 76 4.45 -19.93 20.68
CA GLU A 76 5.40 -19.15 21.46
C GLU A 76 4.83 -17.85 22.08
N GLY A 77 3.49 -17.64 21.99
CA GLY A 77 2.79 -16.53 22.65
C GLY A 77 3.01 -15.13 22.05
N PHE A 78 3.55 -15.05 20.84
CA PHE A 78 3.77 -13.79 20.17
C PHE A 78 2.47 -13.17 19.61
N ARG A 79 2.31 -11.84 19.72
CA ARG A 79 1.17 -11.10 19.16
C ARG A 79 1.35 -10.70 17.70
N ALA A 80 2.46 -11.12 17.06
CA ALA A 80 2.73 -10.86 15.66
C ALA A 80 1.64 -11.48 14.76
N ARG A 81 1.44 -10.91 13.57
CA ARG A 81 0.54 -11.47 12.57
C ARG A 81 1.08 -12.80 12.06
N MET A 82 0.73 -13.89 12.76
CA MET A 82 1.22 -15.24 12.51
C MET A 82 0.67 -15.83 11.21
N HIS A 83 -0.59 -15.53 10.86
CA HIS A 83 -1.23 -16.06 9.67
C HIS A 83 -1.23 -15.03 8.53
N LYS A 84 -0.30 -15.20 7.58
CA LYS A 84 -0.40 -14.55 6.27
C LYS A 84 -1.26 -15.43 5.36
N TYR A 85 -2.10 -14.80 4.55
CA TYR A 85 -2.99 -15.44 3.56
C TYR A 85 -3.66 -16.75 4.06
N PRO A 86 -4.35 -16.73 5.24
CA PRO A 86 -4.97 -17.93 5.83
C PRO A 86 -5.98 -18.59 4.90
N TYR A 87 -6.60 -17.84 4.00
CA TYR A 87 -7.54 -18.31 3.00
C TYR A 87 -6.90 -19.21 1.92
N ILE A 88 -5.58 -19.11 1.71
CA ILE A 88 -4.82 -20.02 0.83
C ILE A 88 -4.38 -21.26 1.59
N THR A 89 -3.77 -21.07 2.78
CA THR A 89 -3.25 -22.19 3.57
C THR A 89 -4.36 -23.12 4.07
N SER A 90 -5.58 -22.59 4.32
CA SER A 90 -6.76 -23.39 4.68
C SER A 90 -7.51 -24.03 3.48
N GLY A 91 -7.06 -23.76 2.24
CA GLY A 91 -7.72 -24.28 1.04
C GLY A 91 -9.04 -23.61 0.67
N GLN A 92 -9.40 -22.47 1.29
CA GLN A 92 -10.62 -21.71 0.95
C GLN A 92 -10.53 -21.04 -0.42
N ALA A 93 -9.33 -20.75 -0.89
CA ALA A 93 -9.05 -20.23 -2.24
C ALA A 93 -7.75 -20.80 -2.78
N THR A 94 -7.66 -20.87 -4.09
CA THR A 94 -6.46 -21.26 -4.81
C THR A 94 -5.56 -20.06 -5.12
N VAL A 95 -4.27 -20.30 -5.32
CA VAL A 95 -3.32 -19.25 -5.76
C VAL A 95 -3.72 -18.65 -7.11
N ALA A 96 -4.34 -19.43 -7.99
CA ALA A 96 -4.86 -18.95 -9.28
C ALA A 96 -6.03 -17.96 -9.07
N GLU A 97 -6.93 -18.24 -8.13
CA GLU A 97 -8.02 -17.32 -7.78
C GLU A 97 -7.48 -16.04 -7.13
N LEU A 98 -6.47 -16.14 -6.26
CA LEU A 98 -5.79 -14.98 -5.69
C LEU A 98 -5.17 -14.10 -6.79
N ARG A 99 -4.41 -14.69 -7.73
CA ARG A 99 -3.84 -13.96 -8.87
C ARG A 99 -4.94 -13.26 -9.68
N ASN A 100 -6.05 -13.94 -9.96
CA ASN A 100 -7.14 -13.36 -10.73
C ASN A 100 -7.81 -12.20 -9.96
N ALA A 101 -7.94 -12.29 -8.63
CA ALA A 101 -8.44 -11.20 -7.81
C ALA A 101 -7.50 -9.97 -7.87
N VAL A 102 -6.18 -10.18 -7.77
CA VAL A 102 -5.16 -9.12 -7.96
C VAL A 102 -5.36 -8.43 -9.31
N ILE A 103 -5.46 -9.21 -10.40
CA ILE A 103 -5.65 -8.67 -11.76
C ILE A 103 -6.93 -7.84 -11.84
N VAL A 104 -8.05 -8.31 -11.30
CA VAL A 104 -9.32 -7.60 -11.35
C VAL A 104 -9.24 -6.27 -10.62
N PHE A 105 -8.75 -6.25 -9.39
CA PHE A 105 -8.63 -5.01 -8.61
C PHE A 105 -7.69 -4.00 -9.28
N LEU A 106 -6.52 -4.45 -9.74
CA LEU A 106 -5.57 -3.57 -10.42
C LEU A 106 -6.08 -3.10 -11.79
N ALA A 107 -6.81 -3.94 -12.53
CA ALA A 107 -7.44 -3.54 -13.80
C ALA A 107 -8.48 -2.43 -13.58
N ILE A 108 -9.32 -2.52 -12.54
CA ILE A 108 -10.26 -1.44 -12.20
C ILE A 108 -9.49 -0.15 -11.86
N ALA A 109 -8.43 -0.24 -11.06
CA ALA A 109 -7.59 0.90 -10.74
C ALA A 109 -6.97 1.55 -11.99
N VAL A 110 -6.45 0.74 -12.91
CA VAL A 110 -5.90 1.20 -14.19
C VAL A 110 -6.98 1.87 -15.04
N VAL A 111 -8.18 1.28 -15.15
CA VAL A 111 -9.29 1.89 -15.91
C VAL A 111 -9.66 3.25 -15.31
N CYS A 112 -9.81 3.35 -13.99
CA CYS A 112 -10.04 4.63 -13.32
C CYS A 112 -8.93 5.65 -13.63
N GLY A 113 -7.67 5.22 -13.57
CA GLY A 113 -6.53 6.05 -13.90
C GLY A 113 -6.51 6.50 -15.36
N LEU A 114 -6.87 5.63 -16.32
CA LEU A 114 -6.98 5.98 -17.74
C LEU A 114 -8.11 6.98 -18.00
N VAL A 115 -9.23 6.86 -17.31
CA VAL A 115 -10.31 7.87 -17.37
C VAL A 115 -9.78 9.22 -16.90
N ILE A 116 -9.08 9.28 -15.77
CA ILE A 116 -8.53 10.53 -15.25
C ILE A 116 -7.43 11.06 -16.19
N LEU A 117 -6.57 10.19 -16.73
CA LEU A 117 -5.55 10.53 -17.70
C LEU A 117 -6.14 11.23 -18.94
N TYR A 118 -7.27 10.73 -19.46
CA TYR A 118 -7.94 11.31 -20.61
C TYR A 118 -8.34 12.77 -20.37
N PHE A 119 -8.80 13.11 -19.16
CA PHE A 119 -9.29 14.46 -18.84
C PHE A 119 -8.20 15.40 -18.27
N ARG A 120 -7.17 14.84 -17.62
CA ARG A 120 -6.15 15.60 -16.89
C ARG A 120 -4.75 15.55 -17.52
N GLY A 121 -4.55 14.65 -18.49
CA GLY A 121 -3.33 14.60 -19.28
C GLY A 121 -2.19 13.82 -18.62
N TRP A 122 -1.02 13.90 -19.24
CA TRP A 122 0.15 13.06 -18.99
C TRP A 122 0.68 12.99 -17.53
N PRO A 123 0.52 14.01 -16.64
CA PRO A 123 1.03 13.87 -15.27
C PRO A 123 0.42 12.67 -14.52
N ILE A 124 -0.83 12.34 -14.84
CA ILE A 124 -1.50 11.15 -14.28
C ILE A 124 -0.78 9.86 -14.74
N ALA A 125 -0.35 9.79 -16.01
CA ALA A 125 0.39 8.63 -16.51
C ALA A 125 1.70 8.42 -15.73
N LEU A 126 2.42 9.50 -15.42
CA LEU A 126 3.65 9.44 -14.62
C LEU A 126 3.37 8.93 -13.21
N ILE A 127 2.35 9.46 -12.53
CA ILE A 127 1.95 9.03 -11.18
C ILE A 127 1.55 7.56 -11.18
N MET A 128 0.75 7.12 -12.16
CA MET A 128 0.36 5.71 -12.31
C MET A 128 1.57 4.81 -12.54
N ALA A 129 2.51 5.22 -13.39
CA ALA A 129 3.71 4.44 -13.70
C ALA A 129 4.59 4.28 -12.45
N ILE A 130 4.87 5.38 -11.73
CA ILE A 130 5.68 5.35 -10.50
C ILE A 130 4.97 4.50 -9.45
N GLY A 131 3.67 4.72 -9.20
CA GLY A 131 2.89 3.94 -8.23
C GLY A 131 2.82 2.46 -8.57
N GLY A 132 2.65 2.12 -9.85
CA GLY A 132 2.65 0.75 -10.34
C GLY A 132 3.99 0.05 -10.14
N VAL A 133 5.10 0.71 -10.50
CA VAL A 133 6.46 0.19 -10.31
C VAL A 133 6.75 -0.02 -8.83
N LEU A 134 6.49 0.96 -7.97
CA LEU A 134 6.72 0.85 -6.53
C LEU A 134 5.84 -0.23 -5.89
N GLY A 135 4.55 -0.30 -6.28
CA GLY A 135 3.62 -1.29 -5.75
C GLY A 135 4.00 -2.72 -6.08
N VAL A 136 4.41 -2.99 -7.33
CA VAL A 136 4.90 -4.32 -7.72
C VAL A 136 6.25 -4.60 -7.07
N SER A 137 7.15 -3.63 -7.01
CA SER A 137 8.49 -3.78 -6.44
C SER A 137 8.51 -3.92 -4.92
N TYR A 138 7.39 -3.67 -4.24
CA TYR A 138 7.32 -3.80 -2.78
C TYR A 138 7.60 -5.25 -2.33
N SER A 139 6.86 -6.22 -2.84
CA SER A 139 7.04 -7.65 -2.50
C SER A 139 7.45 -8.51 -3.70
N GLY A 140 7.26 -8.02 -4.92
CA GLY A 140 7.51 -8.74 -6.16
C GLY A 140 8.76 -8.28 -6.91
N GLY A 141 9.01 -8.95 -8.05
CA GLY A 141 10.09 -8.62 -8.96
C GLY A 141 11.50 -8.78 -8.37
N PRO A 142 12.51 -8.20 -9.02
CA PRO A 142 13.89 -8.32 -8.57
C PRO A 142 14.20 -7.44 -7.36
N LEU A 143 13.46 -6.34 -7.14
CA LEU A 143 13.79 -5.33 -6.12
C LEU A 143 13.33 -5.75 -4.73
N LYS A 144 12.12 -6.31 -4.57
CA LYS A 144 11.55 -6.75 -3.29
C LYS A 144 11.82 -5.76 -2.15
N LEU A 145 11.49 -4.48 -2.35
CA LEU A 145 11.89 -3.37 -1.46
C LEU A 145 11.45 -3.58 -0.01
N GLY A 146 10.30 -4.24 0.20
CA GLY A 146 9.81 -4.63 1.51
C GLY A 146 10.67 -5.69 2.23
N TYR A 147 11.55 -6.38 1.49
CA TYR A 147 12.48 -7.37 2.02
C TYR A 147 13.90 -6.84 2.21
N HIS A 148 14.16 -5.58 1.85
CA HIS A 148 15.50 -4.97 1.88
C HIS A 148 15.57 -3.70 2.75
N GLY A 149 14.61 -3.50 3.65
CA GLY A 149 14.62 -2.36 4.59
C GLY A 149 14.02 -1.06 4.04
N TYR A 150 13.48 -1.07 2.84
CA TYR A 150 12.87 0.11 2.21
C TYR A 150 11.34 0.09 2.22
N GLY A 151 10.72 -0.97 2.77
CA GLY A 151 9.27 -1.17 2.71
C GLY A 151 8.48 -0.02 3.31
N GLU A 152 8.84 0.42 4.48
CA GLU A 152 8.17 1.49 5.22
C GLU A 152 8.23 2.82 4.45
N LEU A 153 9.39 3.15 3.89
CA LEU A 153 9.58 4.35 3.08
C LEU A 153 8.76 4.30 1.78
N VAL A 154 8.75 3.16 1.10
CA VAL A 154 7.96 2.96 -0.13
C VAL A 154 6.48 3.18 0.14
N ILE A 155 5.94 2.63 1.23
CA ILE A 155 4.54 2.80 1.61
C ILE A 155 4.25 4.28 1.93
N GLY A 156 5.15 4.97 2.66
CA GLY A 156 5.01 6.40 2.94
C GLY A 156 5.00 7.27 1.68
N ILE A 157 5.87 6.98 0.71
CA ILE A 157 5.89 7.67 -0.58
C ILE A 157 4.61 7.37 -1.37
N MET A 158 4.16 6.12 -1.43
CA MET A 158 2.98 5.74 -2.19
C MET A 158 1.69 6.33 -1.62
N PHE A 159 1.44 6.18 -0.32
CA PHE A 159 0.19 6.60 0.32
C PHE A 159 0.21 8.04 0.85
N GLY A 160 1.38 8.65 1.02
CA GLY A 160 1.52 10.06 1.30
C GLY A 160 1.70 10.86 0.02
N VAL A 161 2.93 10.86 -0.51
CA VAL A 161 3.34 11.80 -1.56
C VAL A 161 2.61 11.56 -2.88
N LEU A 162 2.74 10.37 -3.46
CA LEU A 162 2.15 10.08 -4.78
C LEU A 162 0.63 10.12 -4.75
N LEU A 163 0.02 9.54 -3.70
CA LEU A 163 -1.42 9.51 -3.55
C LEU A 163 -1.98 10.94 -3.44
N MET A 164 -1.44 11.77 -2.54
CA MET A 164 -2.00 13.10 -2.31
C MET A 164 -1.83 14.02 -3.52
N ILE A 165 -0.65 14.02 -4.14
CA ILE A 165 -0.40 14.79 -5.37
C ILE A 165 -1.32 14.30 -6.49
N GLY A 166 -1.44 12.98 -6.67
CA GLY A 166 -2.27 12.37 -7.70
C GLY A 166 -3.75 12.68 -7.50
N MET A 167 -4.26 12.57 -6.28
CA MET A 167 -5.65 12.86 -5.95
C MET A 167 -5.99 14.34 -6.14
N GLN A 168 -5.17 15.24 -5.61
CA GLN A 168 -5.38 16.68 -5.75
C GLN A 168 -5.36 17.07 -7.24
N TYR A 169 -4.37 16.63 -8.00
CA TYR A 169 -4.29 16.90 -9.42
C TYR A 169 -5.46 16.30 -10.20
N ALA A 170 -5.88 15.08 -9.88
CA ALA A 170 -7.03 14.43 -10.51
C ALA A 170 -8.31 15.25 -10.35
N VAL A 171 -8.57 15.82 -9.18
CA VAL A 171 -9.83 16.51 -8.90
C VAL A 171 -9.88 17.95 -9.43
N CYS A 172 -8.76 18.67 -9.51
CA CYS A 172 -8.77 20.07 -9.97
C CYS A 172 -7.92 20.36 -11.23
N GLY A 173 -7.00 19.45 -11.60
CA GLY A 173 -6.13 19.61 -12.77
C GLY A 173 -5.00 20.64 -12.59
N VAL A 174 -4.80 21.09 -11.36
CA VAL A 174 -3.76 22.08 -11.02
C VAL A 174 -2.75 21.45 -10.06
N PHE A 175 -1.47 21.74 -10.26
CA PHE A 175 -0.41 21.32 -9.35
C PHE A 175 -0.18 22.40 -8.29
N ASP A 176 -0.17 22.01 -7.01
CA ASP A 176 0.04 22.92 -5.87
C ASP A 176 1.22 22.46 -5.00
N TRP A 177 2.22 23.31 -4.86
CA TRP A 177 3.41 23.06 -4.03
C TRP A 177 3.07 22.89 -2.54
N ASN A 178 2.04 23.54 -2.04
CA ASN A 178 1.61 23.36 -0.64
C ASN A 178 1.12 21.93 -0.41
N VAL A 179 0.43 21.35 -1.40
CA VAL A 179 0.01 19.95 -1.33
C VAL A 179 1.22 19.01 -1.34
N VAL A 180 2.27 19.33 -2.12
CA VAL A 180 3.52 18.54 -2.09
C VAL A 180 4.16 18.58 -0.70
N LEU A 181 4.28 19.75 -0.08
CA LEU A 181 4.84 19.86 1.28
C LEU A 181 4.01 19.11 2.31
N LEU A 182 2.68 19.26 2.29
CA LEU A 182 1.77 18.54 3.17
C LEU A 182 1.81 17.03 2.94
N SER A 183 1.98 16.58 1.69
CA SER A 183 2.05 15.17 1.35
C SER A 183 3.28 14.48 1.93
N VAL A 184 4.40 15.21 2.07
CA VAL A 184 5.61 14.69 2.75
C VAL A 184 5.31 14.42 4.22
N ALA A 185 4.67 15.38 4.92
CA ALA A 185 4.30 15.21 6.33
C ALA A 185 3.34 14.01 6.52
N VAL A 186 2.33 13.88 5.66
CA VAL A 186 1.40 12.73 5.68
C VAL A 186 2.15 11.43 5.35
N GLY A 187 3.08 11.46 4.39
CA GLY A 187 3.93 10.31 4.06
C GLY A 187 4.77 9.84 5.25
N MET A 188 5.33 10.77 6.03
CA MET A 188 6.06 10.46 7.25
C MET A 188 5.16 9.81 8.31
N LEU A 189 3.92 10.29 8.49
CA LEU A 189 2.94 9.67 9.38
C LEU A 189 2.60 8.25 8.95
N VAL A 190 2.36 8.02 7.65
CA VAL A 190 2.10 6.68 7.11
C VAL A 190 3.30 5.77 7.31
N THR A 191 4.53 6.26 7.03
CA THR A 191 5.77 5.53 7.28
C THR A 191 5.88 5.12 8.74
N ASN A 192 5.56 6.02 9.68
CA ASN A 192 5.63 5.74 11.13
C ASN A 192 4.61 4.66 11.55
N ILE A 193 3.38 4.69 10.99
CA ILE A 193 2.37 3.65 11.24
C ILE A 193 2.90 2.27 10.79
N VAL A 194 3.43 2.17 9.58
CA VAL A 194 3.97 0.90 9.05
C VAL A 194 5.19 0.47 9.83
N TYR A 195 6.07 1.41 10.18
CA TYR A 195 7.26 1.16 11.00
C TYR A 195 6.88 0.60 12.38
N THR A 196 5.85 1.15 13.03
CA THR A 196 5.35 0.62 14.31
C THR A 196 4.94 -0.84 14.19
N HIS A 197 4.26 -1.22 13.10
CA HIS A 197 3.94 -2.63 12.84
C HIS A 197 5.19 -3.47 12.61
N SER A 198 6.19 -2.96 11.87
CA SER A 198 7.45 -3.67 11.66
C SER A 198 8.23 -3.88 12.98
N VAL A 199 8.16 -2.95 13.93
CA VAL A 199 8.75 -3.14 15.27
C VAL A 199 8.04 -4.25 16.04
N LEU A 200 6.72 -4.35 15.94
CA LEU A 200 5.93 -5.41 16.58
C LEU A 200 6.17 -6.78 15.93
N ASP A 201 6.46 -6.81 14.64
CA ASP A 201 6.60 -8.02 13.84
C ASP A 201 8.07 -8.49 13.69
N ILE A 202 9.05 -7.87 14.36
CA ILE A 202 10.49 -8.13 14.19
C ILE A 202 10.82 -9.63 14.19
N ILE A 203 10.30 -10.38 15.16
CA ILE A 203 10.58 -11.83 15.30
C ILE A 203 9.97 -12.61 14.13
N ALA A 204 8.74 -12.28 13.75
CA ALA A 204 8.06 -12.93 12.63
C ALA A 204 8.73 -12.60 11.28
N ASP A 205 9.20 -11.37 11.12
CA ASP A 205 9.92 -10.93 9.93
C ASP A 205 11.33 -11.55 9.85
N GLU A 206 11.99 -11.77 10.98
CA GLU A 206 13.26 -12.50 11.04
C GLU A 206 13.10 -13.94 10.56
N LYS A 207 12.09 -14.66 11.04
CA LYS A 207 11.80 -16.03 10.60
C LYS A 207 11.40 -16.12 9.12
N ALA A 208 10.75 -15.07 8.60
CA ALA A 208 10.39 -14.99 7.19
C ALA A 208 11.51 -14.48 6.27
N ASP A 209 12.73 -14.29 6.78
CA ASP A 209 13.87 -13.68 6.07
C ASP A 209 13.53 -12.29 5.47
N LYS A 210 12.59 -11.57 6.08
CA LYS A 210 12.18 -10.24 5.66
C LYS A 210 13.00 -9.19 6.41
N MET A 211 13.89 -8.48 5.72
CA MET A 211 14.66 -7.39 6.30
C MET A 211 13.81 -6.10 6.24
N THR A 212 13.12 -5.78 7.34
CA THR A 212 12.39 -4.52 7.51
C THR A 212 13.31 -3.43 8.05
N PHE A 213 12.92 -2.16 7.96
CA PHE A 213 13.72 -1.05 8.50
C PHE A 213 13.93 -1.20 10.01
N ALA A 214 12.92 -1.68 10.73
CA ALA A 214 13.04 -2.00 12.17
C ALA A 214 14.16 -3.00 12.46
N ARG A 215 14.37 -3.99 11.60
CA ARG A 215 15.49 -4.96 11.72
C ARG A 215 16.82 -4.34 11.33
N VAL A 216 16.86 -3.47 10.33
CA VAL A 216 18.09 -2.74 9.92
C VAL A 216 18.63 -1.90 11.08
N LEU A 217 17.77 -1.27 11.88
CA LEU A 217 18.18 -0.48 13.06
C LEU A 217 18.81 -1.32 14.18
N GLY A 218 18.55 -2.60 14.22
CA GLY A 218 19.19 -3.62 15.07
C GLY A 218 18.87 -3.46 16.56
N SER A 219 19.26 -2.37 17.21
CA SER A 219 19.09 -2.20 18.65
C SER A 219 17.72 -1.61 19.03
N LYS A 220 17.15 -2.07 20.16
CA LYS A 220 15.91 -1.52 20.73
C LYS A 220 15.97 -0.01 20.94
N LYS A 221 17.13 0.53 21.31
CA LYS A 221 17.34 1.97 21.49
C LYS A 221 17.15 2.73 20.17
N ASN A 222 17.75 2.24 19.08
CA ASN A 222 17.61 2.85 17.76
C ASN A 222 16.19 2.73 17.23
N GLN A 223 15.54 1.58 17.44
CA GLN A 223 14.16 1.35 17.06
C GLN A 223 13.20 2.32 17.75
N LEU A 224 13.36 2.54 19.05
CA LEU A 224 12.56 3.51 19.81
C LEU A 224 12.89 4.96 19.41
N GLY A 225 14.16 5.26 19.13
CA GLY A 225 14.57 6.58 18.66
C GLY A 225 14.01 6.95 17.29
N ALA A 226 13.71 5.97 16.43
CA ALA A 226 13.09 6.21 15.13
C ALA A 226 11.56 6.44 15.20
N LEU A 227 10.92 6.17 16.35
CA LEU A 227 9.51 6.48 16.62
C LEU A 227 9.30 7.92 17.12
N ALA A 228 10.34 8.57 17.64
CA ALA A 228 10.30 9.92 18.21
C ALA A 228 10.52 11.00 17.15
#